data_3a8911b31153a80a1bd2777dc26794ab
#
_entry.id   3a8911b31153a80a1bd2777dc26794ab
#
_cell.length_a   1.000
_cell.length_b   1.000
_cell.length_c   1.000
_cell.angle_alpha   90.00
_cell.angle_beta   90.00
_cell.angle_gamma   90.00
#
_symmetry.space_group_name_H-M   'P 1'
#
loop_
_entity.id
_entity.type
_entity.pdbx_description
1 polymer ?
#
loop_
_entity_poly.entity_id
_entity_poly.type
_entity_poly.pdbx_seq_one_letter_code
_entity_poly.pdbx_strand_id
1 'polypeptide(L)'
;MRHHLSEKSTGFIWRVMAITLLAVGVTACSSEPESEKIQAQVIEDEMKLMLDAWYPRVIDEEYGGYISSFSHDWEMTGTQEKMIVTQARHLWSLSKVMTLYPDNPDYPEYAIHGFEFLKNYMWDEEYGGFYQMVTRDGEPMRDTYFGENYAKTLYGNSFAIYGLAAHFGASGNQESLDLAKQAFDWLEENSHDKEYGGYFQPLARDGTPTTEGYTKDYNSGIHILEALTELYTVWPDDLVRERLEEMFHAVRDTMVSEQGYLKLYFAEDWTHLSYQDSTEEVIRENLGRDHVTPGHDIETSFLLLEAAHTLGMENDPQTEKIAKLLTDHTLAIGWDSETGGFYNTGYYFPGDDGLTITDDGKTWWAQAEGLNTLLIMADMYPDDPNHYLDKFEQQWEYINEHLIDHEHGGWYDSGLDKDPESVDSRKSQIWKGNYHTLRAMMGVLKRLEAQG
;
A
#
# COMPACT_ATOMS: atom_id res chain seq x y z
N MET A 1 -40.28 -24.54 -74.83
CA MET A 1 -39.69 -25.69 -75.54
C MET A 1 -39.36 -26.71 -74.51
N ARG A 2 -40.21 -27.71 -74.28
CA ARG A 2 -40.11 -29.06 -74.83
C ARG A 2 -38.74 -29.68 -74.58
N HIS A 3 -38.52 -30.84 -73.96
CA HIS A 3 -39.27 -32.11 -73.86
C HIS A 3 -38.55 -32.91 -72.76
N HIS A 4 -39.21 -33.57 -71.88
CA HIS A 4 -39.74 -34.93 -71.89
C HIS A 4 -38.82 -36.06 -71.54
N LEU A 5 -39.20 -36.76 -70.45
CA LEU A 5 -39.38 -38.21 -70.26
C LEU A 5 -38.08 -39.04 -70.14
N SER A 6 -37.97 -40.08 -69.35
CA SER A 6 -38.91 -41.10 -68.90
C SER A 6 -38.29 -42.01 -67.86
N GLU A 7 -39.16 -42.45 -66.98
CA GLU A 7 -39.16 -43.68 -66.18
C GLU A 7 -38.26 -44.85 -66.56
N LYS A 8 -37.77 -45.55 -65.54
CA LYS A 8 -38.17 -46.96 -65.31
C LYS A 8 -37.78 -47.46 -63.92
N SER A 9 -38.77 -48.04 -63.26
CA SER A 9 -38.76 -48.84 -62.04
C SER A 9 -37.98 -50.13 -62.14
N THR A 10 -37.42 -50.62 -61.05
CA THR A 10 -37.59 -52.03 -60.59
C THR A 10 -37.21 -52.11 -59.13
N GLY A 11 -38.09 -52.64 -58.34
CA GLY A 11 -37.96 -52.90 -56.92
C GLY A 11 -37.15 -54.12 -56.60
N PHE A 12 -36.72 -54.25 -55.38
CA PHE A 12 -36.57 -55.51 -54.66
C PHE A 12 -36.29 -55.35 -53.16
N ILE A 13 -37.24 -55.80 -52.38
CA ILE A 13 -37.18 -56.55 -51.13
C ILE A 13 -36.47 -55.98 -49.89
N TRP A 14 -37.24 -55.84 -48.83
CA TRP A 14 -36.99 -55.63 -47.42
C TRP A 14 -35.98 -56.61 -46.80
N ARG A 15 -35.06 -56.06 -46.00
CA ARG A 15 -34.56 -56.70 -44.79
C ARG A 15 -34.46 -55.68 -43.67
N VAL A 16 -35.33 -55.85 -42.69
CA VAL A 16 -35.27 -55.14 -41.40
C VAL A 16 -34.04 -55.62 -40.63
N MET A 17 -33.12 -54.71 -40.33
CA MET A 17 -32.06 -54.95 -39.37
C MET A 17 -32.20 -53.88 -38.28
N ALA A 18 -32.70 -54.30 -37.12
CA ALA A 18 -32.80 -53.47 -35.94
C ALA A 18 -31.37 -53.22 -35.43
N ILE A 19 -30.92 -51.96 -35.54
CA ILE A 19 -29.69 -51.50 -34.90
C ILE A 19 -30.12 -50.82 -33.59
N THR A 20 -29.83 -51.49 -32.47
CA THR A 20 -29.94 -50.95 -31.14
C THR A 20 -28.83 -49.92 -30.95
N LEU A 21 -29.18 -48.64 -31.00
CA LEU A 21 -28.29 -47.54 -30.59
C LEU A 21 -28.16 -47.58 -29.06
N LEU A 22 -27.02 -48.09 -28.55
CA LEU A 22 -26.56 -47.79 -27.21
C LEU A 22 -26.10 -46.31 -27.21
N ALA A 23 -26.91 -45.42 -26.64
CA ALA A 23 -26.46 -44.07 -26.27
C ALA A 23 -25.52 -44.20 -25.08
N VAL A 24 -24.21 -44.20 -25.33
CA VAL A 24 -23.22 -43.96 -24.31
C VAL A 24 -23.26 -42.43 -24.02
N GLY A 25 -23.93 -42.09 -22.94
CA GLY A 25 -23.84 -40.75 -22.39
C GLY A 25 -22.43 -40.48 -21.91
N VAL A 26 -21.67 -39.75 -22.72
CA VAL A 26 -20.43 -39.12 -22.25
C VAL A 26 -20.90 -37.89 -21.47
N THR A 27 -21.01 -38.01 -20.15
CA THR A 27 -20.97 -36.89 -19.23
C THR A 27 -19.55 -36.31 -19.32
N ALA A 28 -19.37 -35.29 -20.16
CA ALA A 28 -18.23 -34.41 -20.05
C ALA A 28 -18.41 -33.67 -18.71
N CYS A 29 -17.74 -34.14 -17.66
CA CYS A 29 -17.35 -33.24 -16.59
C CYS A 29 -16.37 -32.25 -17.23
N SER A 30 -16.82 -31.06 -17.52
CA SER A 30 -15.97 -29.89 -17.63
C SER A 30 -15.47 -29.62 -16.20
N SER A 31 -14.37 -30.22 -15.79
CA SER A 31 -13.54 -29.63 -14.76
C SER A 31 -13.12 -28.30 -15.36
N GLU A 32 -13.61 -27.18 -14.82
CA GLU A 32 -12.91 -25.91 -14.96
C GLU A 32 -11.45 -26.20 -14.61
N PRO A 33 -10.48 -25.65 -15.35
CA PRO A 33 -9.09 -25.79 -14.97
C PRO A 33 -8.99 -25.28 -13.53
N GLU A 34 -8.57 -26.11 -12.57
CA GLU A 34 -8.12 -25.64 -11.28
C GLU A 34 -7.10 -24.54 -11.58
N SER A 35 -7.36 -23.30 -11.15
CA SER A 35 -6.38 -22.24 -11.25
C SER A 35 -5.13 -22.75 -10.57
N GLU A 36 -4.00 -22.68 -11.25
CA GLU A 36 -2.73 -23.14 -10.70
C GLU A 36 -2.40 -22.15 -9.57
N LYS A 37 -2.57 -22.55 -8.33
CA LYS A 37 -2.36 -21.68 -7.16
C LYS A 37 -1.01 -21.00 -7.24
N ILE A 38 -0.98 -19.70 -6.96
CA ILE A 38 0.25 -18.91 -6.90
C ILE A 38 1.18 -19.54 -5.86
N GLN A 39 2.38 -19.92 -6.30
CA GLN A 39 3.37 -20.56 -5.44
C GLN A 39 4.25 -19.49 -4.78
N ALA A 40 4.68 -19.74 -3.54
CA ALA A 40 5.62 -18.87 -2.82
C ALA A 40 6.86 -18.53 -3.66
N GLN A 41 7.37 -19.49 -4.45
CA GLN A 41 8.52 -19.30 -5.31
C GLN A 41 8.33 -18.20 -6.37
N VAL A 42 7.13 -18.05 -6.93
CA VAL A 42 6.83 -16.99 -7.93
C VAL A 42 6.94 -15.61 -7.31
N ILE A 43 6.43 -15.43 -6.12
CA ILE A 43 6.50 -14.18 -5.36
C ILE A 43 7.95 -13.87 -4.94
N GLU A 44 8.67 -14.89 -4.48
CA GLU A 44 10.07 -14.75 -4.08
C GLU A 44 10.99 -14.38 -5.26
N ASP A 45 10.78 -15.00 -6.42
CA ASP A 45 11.56 -14.69 -7.63
C ASP A 45 11.32 -13.26 -8.10
N GLU A 46 10.07 -12.78 -8.13
CA GLU A 46 9.76 -11.39 -8.48
C GLU A 46 10.34 -10.42 -7.44
N MET A 47 10.24 -10.73 -6.15
CA MET A 47 10.83 -9.91 -5.09
C MET A 47 12.35 -9.78 -5.25
N LYS A 48 13.05 -10.84 -5.64
CA LYS A 48 14.50 -10.80 -5.95
C LYS A 48 14.79 -9.95 -7.16
N LEU A 49 14.03 -10.10 -8.25
CA LEU A 49 14.17 -9.27 -9.45
C LEU A 49 13.98 -7.78 -9.13
N MET A 50 12.98 -7.46 -8.31
CA MET A 50 12.76 -6.09 -7.85
C MET A 50 13.94 -5.59 -7.00
N LEU A 51 14.44 -6.37 -6.04
CA LEU A 51 15.58 -5.99 -5.23
C LEU A 51 16.84 -5.75 -6.09
N ASP A 52 17.09 -6.59 -7.08
CA ASP A 52 18.21 -6.45 -8.02
C ASP A 52 18.05 -5.20 -8.92
N ALA A 53 16.82 -4.80 -9.23
CA ALA A 53 16.58 -3.57 -9.98
C ALA A 53 16.88 -2.32 -9.14
N TRP A 54 16.61 -2.34 -7.84
CA TRP A 54 16.82 -1.21 -6.94
C TRP A 54 18.23 -1.13 -6.37
N TYR A 55 18.81 -2.24 -5.91
CA TYR A 55 20.11 -2.24 -5.20
C TYR A 55 21.21 -2.87 -6.05
N PRO A 56 22.43 -2.29 -6.07
CA PRO A 56 22.89 -1.10 -5.33
C PRO A 56 22.51 0.25 -5.95
N ARG A 57 21.76 0.30 -7.04
CA ARG A 57 21.54 1.47 -7.91
C ARG A 57 21.10 2.71 -7.14
N VAL A 58 20.25 2.55 -6.13
CA VAL A 58 19.71 3.68 -5.33
C VAL A 58 20.67 4.18 -4.26
N ILE A 59 21.81 3.54 -4.04
CA ILE A 59 22.78 3.99 -3.03
C ILE A 59 23.49 5.24 -3.53
N ASP A 60 23.40 6.35 -2.82
CA ASP A 60 24.10 7.58 -3.16
C ASP A 60 25.50 7.57 -2.53
N GLU A 61 26.46 6.95 -3.21
CA GLU A 61 27.84 6.83 -2.73
C GLU A 61 28.57 8.18 -2.59
N GLU A 62 28.06 9.23 -3.25
CA GLU A 62 28.69 10.54 -3.26
C GLU A 62 28.30 11.37 -2.03
N TYR A 63 27.00 11.36 -1.67
CA TYR A 63 26.46 12.23 -0.62
C TYR A 63 25.79 11.49 0.54
N GLY A 64 25.68 10.16 0.45
CA GLY A 64 24.98 9.36 1.47
C GLY A 64 23.47 9.27 1.23
N GLY A 65 22.82 8.35 1.95
CA GLY A 65 21.41 8.05 1.76
C GLY A 65 21.08 7.42 0.39
N TYR A 66 19.90 7.68 -0.11
CA TYR A 66 19.39 7.02 -1.32
C TYR A 66 19.04 8.05 -2.40
N ILE A 67 19.36 7.71 -3.66
CA ILE A 67 18.97 8.47 -4.84
C ILE A 67 17.44 8.46 -4.95
N SER A 68 16.85 9.63 -5.16
CA SER A 68 15.40 9.80 -5.13
C SER A 68 14.71 9.54 -6.46
N SER A 69 15.37 9.79 -7.60
CA SER A 69 14.66 9.82 -8.88
C SER A 69 15.42 9.16 -10.00
N PHE A 70 14.76 8.18 -10.62
CA PHE A 70 15.21 7.49 -11.82
C PHE A 70 14.16 7.55 -12.93
N SER A 71 14.60 7.65 -14.19
CA SER A 71 13.75 7.47 -15.38
C SER A 71 13.22 6.05 -15.50
N HIS A 72 12.38 5.78 -16.50
CA HIS A 72 11.84 4.44 -16.77
C HIS A 72 12.92 3.37 -17.03
N ASP A 73 14.06 3.76 -17.57
CA ASP A 73 15.22 2.91 -17.87
C ASP A 73 16.36 3.00 -16.85
N TRP A 74 16.03 3.49 -15.65
CA TRP A 74 16.92 3.59 -14.49
C TRP A 74 18.11 4.56 -14.64
N GLU A 75 18.00 5.56 -15.50
CA GLU A 75 18.96 6.66 -15.52
C GLU A 75 18.61 7.68 -14.43
N MET A 76 19.60 8.14 -13.68
CA MET A 76 19.39 9.15 -12.64
C MET A 76 18.88 10.46 -13.28
N THR A 77 17.75 11.00 -12.77
CA THR A 77 17.09 12.19 -13.34
C THR A 77 16.60 13.15 -12.28
N GLY A 78 16.44 14.44 -12.64
CA GLY A 78 15.96 15.49 -11.74
C GLY A 78 17.02 15.98 -10.75
N THR A 79 16.57 16.72 -9.75
CA THR A 79 17.44 17.46 -8.81
C THR A 79 17.89 16.61 -7.61
N GLN A 80 17.28 15.45 -7.40
CA GLN A 80 17.65 14.48 -6.36
C GLN A 80 17.49 15.00 -4.92
N GLU A 81 16.56 15.91 -4.67
CA GLU A 81 16.17 16.24 -3.30
C GLU A 81 15.71 14.96 -2.56
N LYS A 82 16.06 14.85 -1.30
CA LYS A 82 15.75 13.70 -0.46
C LYS A 82 14.64 14.04 0.52
N MET A 83 13.56 13.26 0.47
CA MET A 83 12.45 13.37 1.40
C MET A 83 12.59 12.33 2.50
N ILE A 84 12.37 12.73 3.75
CA ILE A 84 12.47 11.86 4.92
C ILE A 84 11.66 10.56 4.76
N VAL A 85 10.47 10.65 4.18
CA VAL A 85 9.59 9.48 3.98
C VAL A 85 10.26 8.42 3.13
N THR A 86 10.78 8.78 1.93
CA THR A 86 11.38 7.82 1.01
C THR A 86 12.72 7.30 1.53
N GLN A 87 13.52 8.16 2.17
CA GLN A 87 14.77 7.74 2.81
C GLN A 87 14.51 6.72 3.93
N ALA A 88 13.53 6.98 4.80
CA ALA A 88 13.14 6.08 5.88
C ALA A 88 12.50 4.77 5.36
N ARG A 89 11.70 4.84 4.29
CA ARG A 89 11.11 3.67 3.64
C ARG A 89 12.17 2.74 3.04
N HIS A 90 13.24 3.27 2.45
CA HIS A 90 14.38 2.46 2.00
C HIS A 90 15.12 1.82 3.18
N LEU A 91 15.32 2.57 4.28
CA LEU A 91 15.93 2.02 5.49
C LEU A 91 15.09 0.87 6.06
N TRP A 92 13.77 1.03 6.14
CA TRP A 92 12.86 -0.02 6.56
C TRP A 92 12.94 -1.25 5.65
N SER A 93 12.86 -1.05 4.34
CA SER A 93 12.92 -2.11 3.32
C SER A 93 14.18 -2.94 3.48
N LEU A 94 15.35 -2.30 3.52
CA LEU A 94 16.63 -2.98 3.70
C LEU A 94 16.72 -3.71 5.05
N SER A 95 16.17 -3.12 6.11
CA SER A 95 16.14 -3.76 7.44
C SER A 95 15.34 -5.07 7.43
N LYS A 96 14.17 -5.07 6.75
CA LYS A 96 13.39 -6.30 6.61
C LYS A 96 14.06 -7.34 5.71
N VAL A 97 14.67 -6.90 4.61
CA VAL A 97 15.41 -7.76 3.68
C VAL A 97 16.65 -8.40 4.32
N MET A 98 17.37 -7.68 5.18
CA MET A 98 18.47 -8.23 5.99
C MET A 98 18.03 -9.44 6.83
N THR A 99 16.82 -9.39 7.36
CA THR A 99 16.28 -10.47 8.17
C THR A 99 15.86 -11.66 7.31
N LEU A 100 15.35 -11.39 6.11
CA LEU A 100 14.90 -12.43 5.17
C LEU A 100 16.07 -13.12 4.46
N TYR A 101 17.13 -12.38 4.13
CA TYR A 101 18.33 -12.86 3.44
C TYR A 101 19.60 -12.60 4.27
N PRO A 102 19.76 -13.25 5.43
CA PRO A 102 20.85 -12.95 6.38
C PRO A 102 22.26 -13.25 5.84
N ASP A 103 22.36 -14.07 4.80
CA ASP A 103 23.63 -14.43 4.16
C ASP A 103 24.12 -13.41 3.12
N ASN A 104 23.30 -12.41 2.76
CA ASN A 104 23.69 -11.36 1.85
C ASN A 104 24.48 -10.24 2.60
N PRO A 105 25.77 -10.05 2.33
CA PRO A 105 26.59 -9.09 3.08
C PRO A 105 26.32 -7.63 2.74
N ASP A 106 25.68 -7.34 1.60
CA ASP A 106 25.55 -6.00 1.07
C ASP A 106 24.36 -5.24 1.73
N TYR A 107 23.26 -5.92 2.06
CA TYR A 107 22.10 -5.27 2.64
C TYR A 107 22.37 -4.56 3.98
N PRO A 108 23.14 -5.12 4.92
CA PRO A 108 23.53 -4.40 6.12
C PRO A 108 24.34 -3.13 5.84
N GLU A 109 25.22 -3.14 4.82
CA GLU A 109 26.00 -1.97 4.43
C GLU A 109 25.10 -0.89 3.83
N TYR A 110 24.15 -1.27 2.98
CA TYR A 110 23.18 -0.34 2.39
C TYR A 110 22.23 0.25 3.44
N ALA A 111 21.81 -0.52 4.44
CA ALA A 111 20.97 -0.04 5.53
C ALA A 111 21.71 0.97 6.43
N ILE A 112 22.95 0.66 6.82
CA ILE A 112 23.79 1.58 7.61
C ILE A 112 24.02 2.90 6.86
N HIS A 113 24.23 2.84 5.54
CA HIS A 113 24.42 4.02 4.70
C HIS A 113 23.20 4.98 4.76
N GLY A 114 21.99 4.44 4.72
CA GLY A 114 20.77 5.22 4.90
C GLY A 114 20.59 5.76 6.32
N PHE A 115 20.84 4.93 7.34
CA PHE A 115 20.77 5.34 8.74
C PHE A 115 21.70 6.53 9.03
N GLU A 116 22.97 6.48 8.59
CA GLU A 116 23.92 7.57 8.79
C GLU A 116 23.46 8.87 8.11
N PHE A 117 22.79 8.76 6.95
CA PHE A 117 22.24 9.94 6.28
C PHE A 117 21.06 10.55 7.07
N LEU A 118 20.12 9.75 7.56
CA LEU A 118 19.02 10.23 8.39
C LEU A 118 19.55 10.95 9.63
N LYS A 119 20.50 10.33 10.32
CA LYS A 119 21.09 10.84 11.56
C LYS A 119 21.86 12.14 11.35
N ASN A 120 22.72 12.21 10.33
CA ASN A 120 23.69 13.29 10.19
C ASN A 120 23.17 14.49 9.38
N TYR A 121 22.13 14.30 8.54
CA TYR A 121 21.67 15.33 7.60
C TYR A 121 20.18 15.64 7.69
N MET A 122 19.34 14.72 8.18
CA MET A 122 17.91 14.96 8.25
C MET A 122 17.38 15.27 9.65
N TRP A 123 18.13 14.97 10.71
CA TRP A 123 17.78 15.37 12.06
C TRP A 123 18.08 16.86 12.29
N ASP A 124 17.11 17.62 12.84
CA ASP A 124 17.30 19.04 13.20
C ASP A 124 17.93 19.17 14.60
N GLU A 125 19.24 19.41 14.66
CA GLU A 125 19.98 19.53 15.91
C GLU A 125 19.56 20.74 16.78
N GLU A 126 18.89 21.74 16.18
CA GLU A 126 18.48 22.96 16.91
C GLU A 126 17.10 22.79 17.58
N TYR A 127 16.14 22.17 16.89
CA TYR A 127 14.74 22.08 17.34
C TYR A 127 14.25 20.64 17.51
N GLY A 128 15.05 19.64 17.20
CA GLY A 128 14.62 18.24 17.15
C GLY A 128 13.67 17.92 16.01
N GLY A 129 13.34 16.64 15.84
CA GLY A 129 12.53 16.15 14.73
C GLY A 129 13.27 16.19 13.40
N PHE A 130 12.70 15.53 12.39
CA PHE A 130 13.32 15.43 11.08
C PHE A 130 12.86 16.52 10.14
N TYR A 131 13.79 17.09 9.37
CA TYR A 131 13.45 17.92 8.20
C TYR A 131 12.66 17.12 7.20
N GLN A 132 11.63 17.75 6.60
CA GLN A 132 10.79 17.10 5.60
C GLN A 132 11.56 16.78 4.33
N MET A 133 12.40 17.74 3.89
CA MET A 133 13.24 17.61 2.70
C MET A 133 14.62 18.24 2.90
N VAL A 134 15.60 17.62 2.29
CA VAL A 134 16.96 18.15 2.15
C VAL A 134 17.40 18.08 0.68
N THR A 135 18.38 18.89 0.29
CA THR A 135 19.06 18.74 -1.00
C THR A 135 19.77 17.39 -1.09
N ARG A 136 20.26 17.01 -2.27
CA ARG A 136 20.97 15.74 -2.45
C ARG A 136 22.15 15.58 -1.49
N ASP A 137 22.88 16.68 -1.23
CA ASP A 137 24.05 16.74 -0.33
C ASP A 137 23.71 16.99 1.16
N GLY A 138 22.41 17.00 1.50
CA GLY A 138 21.94 17.01 2.88
C GLY A 138 21.68 18.40 3.48
N GLU A 139 21.68 19.48 2.70
CA GLU A 139 21.32 20.81 3.21
C GLU A 139 19.81 20.93 3.40
N PRO A 140 19.29 21.35 4.56
CA PRO A 140 17.87 21.51 4.81
C PRO A 140 17.20 22.48 3.85
N MET A 141 16.08 22.08 3.26
CA MET A 141 15.29 22.92 2.35
C MET A 141 14.31 23.78 3.13
N ARG A 142 14.42 25.11 2.92
CA ARG A 142 13.63 26.06 3.67
C ARG A 142 12.15 26.03 3.31
N ASP A 143 11.88 26.05 2.00
CA ASP A 143 10.53 26.13 1.47
C ASP A 143 10.31 24.90 0.57
N THR A 144 9.30 24.13 0.87
CA THR A 144 8.99 22.87 0.19
C THR A 144 7.50 22.79 -0.12
N TYR A 145 7.10 21.77 -0.86
CA TYR A 145 5.69 21.43 -1.06
C TYR A 145 4.91 21.24 0.25
N PHE A 146 5.59 20.89 1.35
CA PHE A 146 4.99 20.60 2.65
C PHE A 146 4.89 21.82 3.57
N GLY A 147 5.38 22.96 3.16
CA GLY A 147 5.36 24.21 3.92
C GLY A 147 6.61 25.05 3.78
N GLU A 148 6.57 26.23 4.38
CA GLU A 148 7.63 27.22 4.38
C GLU A 148 8.45 27.16 5.69
N ASN A 149 9.62 27.80 5.68
CA ASN A 149 10.47 27.97 6.87
C ASN A 149 10.85 26.65 7.55
N TYR A 150 11.22 25.62 6.76
CA TYR A 150 11.61 24.29 7.25
C TYR A 150 10.48 23.56 8.01
N ALA A 151 9.24 23.77 7.61
CA ALA A 151 8.09 23.09 8.22
C ALA A 151 8.29 21.56 8.27
N LYS A 152 7.78 20.96 9.34
CA LYS A 152 7.85 19.53 9.61
C LYS A 152 6.45 18.92 9.56
N THR A 153 6.39 17.60 9.47
CA THR A 153 5.13 16.87 9.44
C THR A 153 5.15 15.68 10.40
N LEU A 154 4.00 15.37 10.99
CA LEU A 154 3.79 14.10 11.68
C LEU A 154 4.14 12.92 10.77
N TYR A 155 3.61 12.93 9.53
CA TYR A 155 3.82 11.89 8.53
C TYR A 155 5.30 11.56 8.29
N GLY A 156 6.13 12.60 8.07
CA GLY A 156 7.56 12.41 7.85
C GLY A 156 8.30 11.85 9.07
N ASN A 157 7.99 12.36 10.25
CA ASN A 157 8.59 11.89 11.50
C ASN A 157 8.12 10.47 11.88
N SER A 158 6.88 10.10 11.55
CA SER A 158 6.38 8.72 11.72
C SER A 158 7.19 7.72 10.89
N PHE A 159 7.44 8.02 9.59
CA PHE A 159 8.30 7.16 8.77
C PHE A 159 9.74 7.09 9.27
N ALA A 160 10.29 8.18 9.80
CA ALA A 160 11.61 8.14 10.39
C ALA A 160 11.66 7.17 11.59
N ILE A 161 10.69 7.24 12.51
CA ILE A 161 10.56 6.29 13.63
C ILE A 161 10.44 4.87 13.12
N TYR A 162 9.58 4.64 12.11
CA TYR A 162 9.33 3.33 11.51
C TYR A 162 10.60 2.68 10.93
N GLY A 163 11.34 3.44 10.10
CA GLY A 163 12.59 2.98 9.51
C GLY A 163 13.69 2.73 10.55
N LEU A 164 13.82 3.62 11.53
CA LEU A 164 14.83 3.50 12.61
C LEU A 164 14.52 2.32 13.54
N ALA A 165 13.26 2.09 13.90
CA ALA A 165 12.84 0.96 14.72
C ALA A 165 13.11 -0.37 14.00
N ALA A 166 12.76 -0.48 12.73
CA ALA A 166 13.06 -1.64 11.91
C ALA A 166 14.57 -1.90 11.80
N HIS A 167 15.36 -0.84 11.60
CA HIS A 167 16.82 -0.96 11.53
C HIS A 167 17.44 -1.45 12.84
N PHE A 168 16.96 -0.98 13.98
CA PHE A 168 17.38 -1.53 15.27
C PHE A 168 16.99 -3.01 15.39
N GLY A 169 15.76 -3.36 15.06
CA GLY A 169 15.26 -4.74 15.14
C GLY A 169 16.08 -5.73 14.31
N ALA A 170 16.55 -5.32 13.14
CA ALA A 170 17.34 -6.16 12.23
C ALA A 170 18.84 -6.18 12.56
N SER A 171 19.42 -5.05 12.97
CA SER A 171 20.88 -4.89 13.12
C SER A 171 21.37 -4.88 14.57
N GLY A 172 20.49 -4.60 15.54
CA GLY A 172 20.87 -4.33 16.93
C GLY A 172 21.59 -2.97 17.12
N ASN A 173 21.56 -2.07 16.14
CA ASN A 173 22.21 -0.77 16.22
C ASN A 173 21.51 0.14 17.24
N GLN A 174 22.15 0.31 18.40
CA GLN A 174 21.57 1.09 19.50
C GLN A 174 21.33 2.56 19.16
N GLU A 175 22.18 3.17 18.33
CA GLU A 175 22.00 4.58 17.92
C GLU A 175 20.72 4.77 17.10
N SER A 176 20.29 3.77 16.31
CA SER A 176 19.00 3.81 15.61
C SER A 176 17.82 3.82 16.57
N LEU A 177 17.85 2.98 17.59
CA LEU A 177 16.80 2.98 18.61
C LEU A 177 16.80 4.29 19.41
N ASP A 178 17.96 4.80 19.77
CA ASP A 178 18.08 6.04 20.53
C ASP A 178 17.55 7.24 19.72
N LEU A 179 17.79 7.28 18.41
CA LEU A 179 17.24 8.31 17.52
C LEU A 179 15.74 8.14 17.30
N ALA A 180 15.22 6.89 17.19
CA ALA A 180 13.78 6.63 17.12
C ALA A 180 13.06 7.11 18.38
N LYS A 181 13.65 6.88 19.57
CA LYS A 181 13.13 7.39 20.85
C LYS A 181 13.13 8.92 20.91
N GLN A 182 14.21 9.57 20.48
CA GLN A 182 14.26 11.03 20.42
C GLN A 182 13.18 11.61 19.50
N ALA A 183 12.93 10.96 18.35
CA ALA A 183 11.87 11.37 17.43
C ALA A 183 10.47 11.15 18.03
N PHE A 184 10.25 10.05 18.75
CA PHE A 184 9.01 9.79 19.46
C PHE A 184 8.79 10.83 20.58
N ASP A 185 9.79 11.08 21.43
CA ASP A 185 9.72 12.08 22.50
C ASP A 185 9.43 13.49 21.93
N TRP A 186 10.03 13.82 20.77
CA TRP A 186 9.77 15.09 20.10
C TRP A 186 8.32 15.20 19.59
N LEU A 187 7.74 14.11 19.05
CA LEU A 187 6.31 14.09 18.67
C LEU A 187 5.40 14.20 19.88
N GLU A 188 5.72 13.53 21.00
CA GLU A 188 4.96 13.63 22.25
C GLU A 188 4.96 15.05 22.83
N GLU A 189 6.08 15.77 22.71
CA GLU A 189 6.19 17.14 23.22
C GLU A 189 5.45 18.14 22.35
N ASN A 190 5.52 18.01 21.01
CA ASN A 190 5.18 19.04 20.06
C ASN A 190 3.91 18.74 19.23
N SER A 191 3.63 17.47 18.93
CA SER A 191 2.58 17.07 18.01
C SER A 191 1.40 16.39 18.71
N HIS A 192 1.59 15.71 19.85
CA HIS A 192 0.52 15.02 20.55
C HIS A 192 -0.49 16.00 21.12
N ASP A 193 -1.77 15.81 20.76
CA ASP A 193 -2.90 16.59 21.26
C ASP A 193 -3.36 16.07 22.63
N LYS A 194 -3.01 16.79 23.68
CA LYS A 194 -3.30 16.41 25.07
C LYS A 194 -4.73 16.67 25.51
N GLU A 195 -5.54 17.36 24.69
CA GLU A 195 -6.95 17.65 24.99
C GLU A 195 -7.89 16.63 24.33
N TYR A 196 -7.68 16.34 23.04
CA TYR A 196 -8.56 15.48 22.25
C TYR A 196 -7.91 14.16 21.79
N GLY A 197 -6.63 13.96 22.11
CA GLY A 197 -5.86 12.80 21.67
C GLY A 197 -5.47 12.84 20.19
N GLY A 198 -4.58 11.93 19.80
CA GLY A 198 -3.97 11.90 18.48
C GLY A 198 -2.91 12.96 18.29
N TYR A 199 -2.55 13.24 17.05
CA TYR A 199 -1.41 14.08 16.73
C TYR A 199 -1.77 15.13 15.68
N PHE A 200 -1.20 16.33 15.82
CA PHE A 200 -1.27 17.40 14.83
C PHE A 200 -0.33 17.10 13.65
N GLN A 201 -0.84 17.19 12.43
CA GLN A 201 -0.08 16.84 11.24
C GLN A 201 0.90 17.93 10.80
N PRO A 202 0.48 19.20 10.57
CA PRO A 202 1.41 20.22 10.12
C PRO A 202 2.05 20.91 11.31
N LEU A 203 3.38 21.01 11.28
CA LEU A 203 4.20 21.60 12.33
C LEU A 203 5.14 22.64 11.73
N ALA A 204 5.34 23.76 12.43
CA ALA A 204 6.45 24.64 12.15
C ALA A 204 7.81 23.96 12.48
N ARG A 205 8.94 24.53 12.07
CA ARG A 205 10.27 23.98 12.34
C ARG A 205 10.52 23.71 13.84
N ASP A 206 10.06 24.62 14.70
CA ASP A 206 10.23 24.54 16.15
C ASP A 206 9.25 23.56 16.83
N GLY A 207 8.42 22.86 16.07
CA GLY A 207 7.43 21.92 16.56
C GLY A 207 6.06 22.52 16.85
N THR A 208 5.88 23.85 16.75
CA THR A 208 4.57 24.48 16.99
C THR A 208 3.54 23.97 15.97
N PRO A 209 2.37 23.41 16.39
CA PRO A 209 1.32 23.00 15.48
C PRO A 209 0.77 24.18 14.67
N THR A 210 0.55 23.98 13.37
CA THR A 210 -0.09 24.96 12.50
C THR A 210 -1.55 24.56 12.33
N THR A 211 -2.48 25.50 12.53
CA THR A 211 -3.93 25.23 12.63
C THR A 211 -4.73 25.76 11.45
N GLU A 212 -4.08 26.14 10.35
CA GLU A 212 -4.77 26.58 9.14
C GLU A 212 -5.33 25.38 8.35
N GLY A 213 -6.65 25.27 8.29
CA GLY A 213 -7.35 24.25 7.52
C GLY A 213 -7.72 23.03 8.36
N TYR A 214 -7.08 21.89 8.13
CA TYR A 214 -7.21 20.70 8.97
C TYR A 214 -6.04 20.59 9.96
N THR A 215 -6.27 19.89 11.07
CA THR A 215 -5.24 19.65 12.09
C THR A 215 -4.82 18.20 12.16
N LYS A 216 -5.73 17.27 11.85
CA LYS A 216 -5.51 15.83 11.82
C LYS A 216 -5.98 15.25 10.49
N ASP A 217 -5.30 14.24 9.99
CA ASP A 217 -5.67 13.56 8.76
C ASP A 217 -5.46 12.03 8.84
N TYR A 218 -6.18 11.33 7.98
CA TYR A 218 -6.18 9.88 7.93
C TYR A 218 -4.81 9.30 7.60
N ASN A 219 -4.11 9.89 6.61
CA ASN A 219 -2.86 9.36 6.09
C ASN A 219 -1.75 9.41 7.16
N SER A 220 -1.63 10.55 7.86
CA SER A 220 -0.72 10.65 9.00
C SER A 220 -1.17 9.75 10.16
N GLY A 221 -2.47 9.61 10.37
CA GLY A 221 -3.04 8.75 11.41
C GLY A 221 -2.73 7.27 11.25
N ILE A 222 -2.86 6.71 10.03
CA ILE A 222 -2.53 5.30 9.79
C ILE A 222 -1.02 5.04 9.83
N HIS A 223 -0.20 6.01 9.43
CA HIS A 223 1.26 5.82 9.43
C HIS A 223 1.93 6.12 10.78
N ILE A 224 1.36 6.93 11.65
CA ILE A 224 1.82 6.94 13.05
C ILE A 224 1.40 5.66 13.79
N LEU A 225 0.21 5.10 13.49
CA LEU A 225 -0.19 3.78 13.99
C LEU A 225 0.84 2.71 13.59
N GLU A 226 1.23 2.66 12.32
CA GLU A 226 2.22 1.75 11.78
C GLU A 226 3.61 1.94 12.46
N ALA A 227 4.04 3.19 12.61
CA ALA A 227 5.32 3.52 13.26
C ALA A 227 5.36 3.11 14.74
N LEU A 228 4.27 3.35 15.46
CA LEU A 228 4.15 2.94 16.87
C LEU A 228 4.08 1.41 17.02
N THR A 229 3.46 0.72 16.07
CA THR A 229 3.41 -0.75 16.00
C THR A 229 4.83 -1.32 15.88
N GLU A 230 5.64 -0.83 14.94
CA GLU A 230 7.03 -1.25 14.77
C GLU A 230 7.90 -0.86 15.99
N LEU A 231 7.75 0.37 16.49
CA LEU A 231 8.52 0.85 17.64
C LEU A 231 8.24 0.03 18.90
N TYR A 232 6.96 -0.28 19.19
CA TYR A 232 6.58 -1.07 20.37
C TYR A 232 7.11 -2.50 20.30
N THR A 233 7.23 -3.05 19.11
CA THR A 233 7.82 -4.39 18.90
C THR A 233 9.27 -4.47 19.37
N VAL A 234 10.05 -3.40 19.20
CA VAL A 234 11.48 -3.36 19.55
C VAL A 234 11.76 -2.61 20.86
N TRP A 235 10.84 -1.79 21.30
CA TRP A 235 10.89 -1.04 22.56
C TRP A 235 9.51 -1.04 23.23
N PRO A 236 9.20 -2.08 24.04
CA PRO A 236 7.91 -2.25 24.70
C PRO A 236 7.78 -1.33 25.94
N ASP A 237 7.75 -0.02 25.70
CA ASP A 237 7.57 1.03 26.70
C ASP A 237 6.08 1.29 26.96
N ASP A 238 5.72 1.62 28.19
CA ASP A 238 4.31 1.84 28.59
C ASP A 238 3.68 3.03 27.86
N LEU A 239 4.44 4.12 27.60
CA LEU A 239 3.92 5.28 26.88
C LEU A 239 3.72 4.97 25.38
N VAL A 240 4.67 4.26 24.78
CA VAL A 240 4.51 3.82 23.38
C VAL A 240 3.27 2.94 23.22
N ARG A 241 3.03 2.04 24.19
CA ARG A 241 1.83 1.22 24.22
C ARG A 241 0.57 2.06 24.31
N GLU A 242 0.54 3.03 25.23
CA GLU A 242 -0.61 3.94 25.41
C GLU A 242 -0.93 4.69 24.13
N ARG A 243 0.09 5.22 23.43
CA ARG A 243 -0.09 5.94 22.16
C ARG A 243 -0.50 5.00 21.01
N LEU A 244 0.03 3.79 20.99
CA LEU A 244 -0.40 2.78 20.03
C LEU A 244 -1.88 2.42 20.23
N GLU A 245 -2.33 2.18 21.47
CA GLU A 245 -3.74 1.93 21.79
C GLU A 245 -4.62 3.13 21.42
N GLU A 246 -4.19 4.36 21.70
CA GLU A 246 -4.89 5.60 21.37
C GLU A 246 -5.10 5.73 19.85
N MET A 247 -4.02 5.60 19.07
CA MET A 247 -4.11 5.71 17.62
C MET A 247 -4.85 4.53 16.97
N PHE A 248 -4.71 3.34 17.52
CA PHE A 248 -5.49 2.17 17.11
C PHE A 248 -7.00 2.44 17.22
N HIS A 249 -7.47 2.98 18.35
CA HIS A 249 -8.86 3.35 18.53
C HIS A 249 -9.27 4.55 17.66
N ALA A 250 -8.42 5.56 17.50
CA ALA A 250 -8.70 6.70 16.64
C ALA A 250 -8.91 6.26 15.17
N VAL A 251 -8.04 5.41 14.64
CA VAL A 251 -8.17 4.89 13.27
C VAL A 251 -9.40 4.00 13.15
N ARG A 252 -9.54 2.99 14.01
CA ARG A 252 -10.62 2.01 13.92
C ARG A 252 -12.01 2.60 14.15
N ASP A 253 -12.17 3.46 15.17
CA ASP A 253 -13.47 3.86 15.70
C ASP A 253 -13.89 5.28 15.25
N THR A 254 -12.93 6.13 14.83
CA THR A 254 -13.21 7.53 14.44
C THR A 254 -12.98 7.77 12.95
N MET A 255 -11.83 7.32 12.39
CA MET A 255 -11.51 7.58 11.00
C MET A 255 -12.30 6.69 10.03
N VAL A 256 -12.53 5.41 10.38
CA VAL A 256 -13.37 4.54 9.54
C VAL A 256 -14.82 4.98 9.61
N SER A 257 -15.47 5.13 8.45
CA SER A 257 -16.90 5.42 8.33
C SER A 257 -17.76 4.18 8.60
N GLU A 258 -19.06 4.37 8.87
CA GLU A 258 -20.00 3.26 8.99
C GLU A 258 -20.16 2.45 7.70
N GLN A 259 -19.82 3.04 6.53
CA GLN A 259 -19.89 2.41 5.23
C GLN A 259 -18.65 1.58 4.90
N GLY A 260 -17.50 1.80 5.55
CA GLY A 260 -16.27 1.05 5.35
C GLY A 260 -15.22 1.76 4.47
N TYR A 261 -15.15 3.08 4.56
CA TYR A 261 -14.07 3.88 3.99
C TYR A 261 -13.52 4.88 5.00
N LEU A 262 -12.32 5.40 4.75
CA LEU A 262 -11.68 6.39 5.62
C LEU A 262 -12.23 7.80 5.38
N LYS A 263 -12.59 8.48 6.46
CA LYS A 263 -12.79 9.94 6.47
C LYS A 263 -11.44 10.61 6.49
N LEU A 264 -11.20 11.60 5.62
CA LEU A 264 -9.85 12.06 5.30
C LEU A 264 -9.28 13.11 6.27
N TYR A 265 -10.07 14.13 6.62
CA TYR A 265 -9.58 15.29 7.38
C TYR A 265 -10.48 15.64 8.56
N PHE A 266 -9.85 16.10 9.62
CA PHE A 266 -10.52 16.39 10.88
C PHE A 266 -10.06 17.72 11.46
N ALA A 267 -10.96 18.37 12.18
CA ALA A 267 -10.63 19.42 13.13
C ALA A 267 -9.92 18.83 14.36
N GLU A 268 -9.44 19.69 15.24
CA GLU A 268 -8.72 19.31 16.45
C GLU A 268 -9.50 18.32 17.34
N ASP A 269 -10.80 18.55 17.48
CA ASP A 269 -11.73 17.73 18.29
C ASP A 269 -12.26 16.48 17.57
N TRP A 270 -11.60 16.05 16.49
CA TRP A 270 -12.01 14.94 15.62
C TRP A 270 -13.32 15.15 14.85
N THR A 271 -13.84 16.39 14.79
CA THR A 271 -14.95 16.68 13.88
C THR A 271 -14.52 16.47 12.44
N HIS A 272 -15.20 15.57 11.73
CA HIS A 272 -14.94 15.28 10.31
C HIS A 272 -15.21 16.50 9.43
N LEU A 273 -14.25 16.88 8.61
CA LEU A 273 -14.37 17.97 7.65
C LEU A 273 -14.83 17.40 6.29
N SER A 274 -16.10 17.55 5.99
CA SER A 274 -16.74 16.99 4.79
C SER A 274 -17.45 18.04 3.97
N TYR A 275 -17.54 17.82 2.67
CA TYR A 275 -18.27 18.62 1.69
C TYR A 275 -19.54 17.91 1.18
N GLN A 276 -19.91 16.73 1.72
CA GLN A 276 -21.03 15.92 1.24
C GLN A 276 -22.39 16.66 1.26
N ASP A 277 -22.58 17.58 2.19
CA ASP A 277 -23.80 18.40 2.30
C ASP A 277 -23.77 19.68 1.43
N SER A 278 -22.74 19.86 0.62
CA SER A 278 -22.56 21.01 -0.26
C SER A 278 -23.19 20.80 -1.65
N THR A 279 -23.15 21.83 -2.50
CA THR A 279 -23.55 21.66 -3.91
C THR A 279 -22.51 20.83 -4.66
N GLU A 280 -22.93 20.14 -5.72
CA GLU A 280 -22.01 19.32 -6.54
C GLU A 280 -20.82 20.14 -7.07
N GLU A 281 -20.98 21.42 -7.40
CA GLU A 281 -19.91 22.32 -7.83
C GLU A 281 -18.84 22.46 -6.72
N VAL A 282 -19.25 22.74 -5.47
CA VAL A 282 -18.34 22.85 -4.33
C VAL A 282 -17.66 21.51 -4.02
N ILE A 283 -18.40 20.40 -4.11
CA ILE A 283 -17.82 19.06 -3.95
C ILE A 283 -16.71 18.84 -4.98
N ARG A 284 -16.96 19.10 -6.26
CA ARG A 284 -15.98 18.89 -7.35
C ARG A 284 -14.72 19.75 -7.19
N GLU A 285 -14.86 20.97 -6.66
CA GLU A 285 -13.73 21.84 -6.34
C GLU A 285 -12.89 21.35 -5.15
N ASN A 286 -13.45 20.49 -4.29
CA ASN A 286 -12.84 19.98 -3.07
C ASN A 286 -12.67 18.45 -3.04
N LEU A 287 -12.76 17.75 -4.18
CA LEU A 287 -12.65 16.29 -4.25
C LEU A 287 -11.43 15.75 -3.50
N GLY A 288 -10.27 16.37 -3.64
CA GLY A 288 -9.04 15.96 -2.97
C GLY A 288 -9.08 16.02 -1.43
N ARG A 289 -10.16 16.60 -0.85
CA ARG A 289 -10.32 16.74 0.60
C ARG A 289 -11.36 15.80 1.21
N ASP A 290 -12.14 15.11 0.39
CA ASP A 290 -13.29 14.33 0.90
C ASP A 290 -13.66 13.15 -0.02
N HIS A 291 -12.72 12.67 -0.84
CA HIS A 291 -12.93 11.52 -1.70
C HIS A 291 -12.76 10.19 -0.94
N VAL A 292 -13.30 9.12 -1.48
CA VAL A 292 -12.99 7.74 -1.06
C VAL A 292 -11.70 7.30 -1.75
N THR A 293 -10.80 6.67 -1.01
CA THR A 293 -9.50 6.20 -1.49
C THR A 293 -9.34 4.70 -1.27
N PRO A 294 -9.76 3.85 -2.24
CA PRO A 294 -9.72 2.40 -2.12
C PRO A 294 -8.36 1.83 -1.68
N GLY A 295 -7.26 2.43 -2.15
CA GLY A 295 -5.91 2.02 -1.77
C GLY A 295 -5.62 2.15 -0.28
N HIS A 296 -5.97 3.28 0.35
CA HIS A 296 -5.76 3.45 1.79
C HIS A 296 -6.79 2.68 2.63
N ASP A 297 -8.01 2.49 2.12
CA ASP A 297 -9.02 1.70 2.81
C ASP A 297 -8.56 0.25 2.97
N ILE A 298 -8.04 -0.35 1.89
CA ILE A 298 -7.55 -1.74 1.92
C ILE A 298 -6.24 -1.87 2.68
N GLU A 299 -5.35 -0.88 2.63
CA GLU A 299 -4.13 -0.81 3.45
C GLU A 299 -4.47 -0.76 4.93
N THR A 300 -5.40 0.11 5.34
CA THR A 300 -5.81 0.27 6.74
C THR A 300 -6.40 -1.01 7.31
N SER A 301 -7.04 -1.83 6.49
CA SER A 301 -7.58 -3.12 6.91
C SER A 301 -6.51 -3.99 7.55
N PHE A 302 -5.36 -4.18 6.91
CA PHE A 302 -4.31 -5.01 7.51
C PHE A 302 -3.49 -4.28 8.58
N LEU A 303 -3.30 -2.96 8.48
CA LEU A 303 -2.59 -2.20 9.51
C LEU A 303 -3.30 -2.29 10.88
N LEU A 304 -4.63 -2.28 10.90
CA LEU A 304 -5.41 -2.51 12.11
C LEU A 304 -5.21 -3.92 12.68
N LEU A 305 -5.12 -4.94 11.82
CA LEU A 305 -4.87 -6.32 12.25
C LEU A 305 -3.45 -6.49 12.82
N GLU A 306 -2.44 -5.85 12.23
CA GLU A 306 -1.07 -5.86 12.73
C GLU A 306 -0.94 -5.13 14.08
N ALA A 307 -1.56 -3.96 14.20
CA ALA A 307 -1.59 -3.22 15.47
C ALA A 307 -2.30 -4.02 16.58
N ALA A 308 -3.44 -4.63 16.27
CA ALA A 308 -4.16 -5.51 17.20
C ALA A 308 -3.30 -6.69 17.65
N HIS A 309 -2.59 -7.35 16.74
CA HIS A 309 -1.66 -8.43 17.06
C HIS A 309 -0.55 -7.94 18.01
N THR A 310 0.07 -6.82 17.71
CA THR A 310 1.14 -6.23 18.51
C THR A 310 0.66 -5.81 19.92
N LEU A 311 -0.58 -5.41 20.05
CA LEU A 311 -1.22 -5.10 21.34
C LEU A 311 -1.68 -6.34 22.13
N GLY A 312 -1.60 -7.55 21.54
CA GLY A 312 -2.13 -8.80 22.12
C GLY A 312 -3.66 -8.88 22.02
N MET A 313 -4.24 -8.25 21.00
CA MET A 313 -5.68 -8.19 20.71
C MET A 313 -6.03 -8.89 19.39
N GLU A 314 -5.26 -9.88 18.97
CA GLU A 314 -5.35 -10.56 17.67
C GLU A 314 -6.70 -11.23 17.39
N ASN A 315 -7.54 -11.41 18.41
CA ASN A 315 -8.87 -11.99 18.27
C ASN A 315 -9.98 -10.99 18.67
N ASP A 316 -9.73 -9.68 18.55
CA ASP A 316 -10.75 -8.68 18.83
C ASP A 316 -11.82 -8.66 17.72
N PRO A 317 -13.07 -9.09 18.00
CA PRO A 317 -14.10 -9.22 16.97
C PRO A 317 -14.51 -7.89 16.32
N GLN A 318 -14.27 -6.76 17.00
CA GLN A 318 -14.56 -5.45 16.44
C GLN A 318 -13.52 -5.09 15.38
N THR A 319 -12.25 -5.34 15.66
CA THR A 319 -11.16 -5.09 14.70
C THR A 319 -11.30 -5.97 13.46
N GLU A 320 -11.56 -7.28 13.65
CA GLU A 320 -11.80 -8.20 12.53
C GLU A 320 -12.99 -7.73 11.66
N LYS A 321 -14.10 -7.30 12.32
CA LYS A 321 -15.27 -6.78 11.62
C LYS A 321 -14.96 -5.50 10.83
N ILE A 322 -14.17 -4.56 11.38
CA ILE A 322 -13.83 -3.31 10.71
C ILE A 322 -12.85 -3.57 9.56
N ALA A 323 -11.85 -4.41 9.76
CA ALA A 323 -10.93 -4.81 8.70
C ALA A 323 -11.67 -5.45 7.52
N LYS A 324 -12.60 -6.37 7.81
CA LYS A 324 -13.46 -6.97 6.80
C LYS A 324 -14.37 -5.92 6.13
N LEU A 325 -14.96 -5.01 6.87
CA LEU A 325 -15.83 -3.95 6.32
C LEU A 325 -15.08 -3.05 5.34
N LEU A 326 -13.85 -2.63 5.67
CA LEU A 326 -12.98 -1.86 4.77
C LEU A 326 -12.70 -2.64 3.48
N THR A 327 -12.32 -3.91 3.59
CA THR A 327 -12.01 -4.75 2.43
C THR A 327 -13.25 -5.01 1.56
N ASP A 328 -14.39 -5.36 2.16
CA ASP A 328 -15.64 -5.62 1.45
C ASP A 328 -16.14 -4.38 0.69
N HIS A 329 -16.10 -3.23 1.36
CA HIS A 329 -16.45 -1.95 0.75
C HIS A 329 -15.53 -1.66 -0.45
N THR A 330 -14.21 -1.76 -0.24
CA THR A 330 -13.23 -1.52 -1.32
C THR A 330 -13.45 -2.44 -2.52
N LEU A 331 -13.74 -3.73 -2.31
CA LEU A 331 -14.07 -4.65 -3.39
C LEU A 331 -15.39 -4.31 -4.08
N ALA A 332 -16.37 -3.83 -3.33
CA ALA A 332 -17.69 -3.50 -3.89
C ALA A 332 -17.68 -2.26 -4.78
N ILE A 333 -16.81 -1.26 -4.47
CA ILE A 333 -16.88 0.07 -5.08
C ILE A 333 -15.62 0.48 -5.86
N GLY A 334 -14.47 -0.05 -5.51
CA GLY A 334 -13.16 0.36 -6.05
C GLY A 334 -12.45 -0.72 -6.88
N TRP A 335 -13.04 -1.91 -6.99
CA TRP A 335 -12.47 -3.02 -7.76
C TRP A 335 -12.91 -2.98 -9.24
N ASP A 336 -11.95 -3.08 -10.16
CA ASP A 336 -12.26 -3.29 -11.58
C ASP A 336 -12.61 -4.76 -11.86
N SER A 337 -13.88 -5.03 -12.12
CA SER A 337 -14.37 -6.39 -12.38
C SER A 337 -13.97 -6.96 -13.75
N GLU A 338 -13.46 -6.13 -14.67
CA GLU A 338 -13.06 -6.55 -16.01
C GLU A 338 -11.60 -7.00 -16.06
N THR A 339 -10.70 -6.21 -15.48
CA THR A 339 -9.25 -6.46 -15.56
C THR A 339 -8.61 -6.79 -14.20
N GLY A 340 -9.34 -6.62 -13.10
CA GLY A 340 -8.76 -6.65 -11.75
C GLY A 340 -8.13 -5.32 -11.36
N GLY A 341 -7.62 -5.24 -10.13
CA GLY A 341 -6.99 -4.04 -9.58
C GLY A 341 -7.97 -3.03 -8.99
N PHE A 342 -7.44 -2.10 -8.21
CA PHE A 342 -8.19 -1.09 -7.48
C PHE A 342 -8.03 0.29 -8.13
N TYR A 343 -9.15 0.98 -8.35
CA TYR A 343 -9.18 2.37 -8.80
C TYR A 343 -8.60 3.32 -7.74
N ASN A 344 -8.11 4.48 -8.17
CA ASN A 344 -7.49 5.44 -7.28
C ASN A 344 -8.51 6.14 -6.36
N THR A 345 -9.55 6.76 -6.92
CA THR A 345 -10.50 7.53 -6.11
C THR A 345 -11.93 7.46 -6.63
N GLY A 346 -12.86 7.67 -5.71
CA GLY A 346 -14.28 7.85 -6.01
C GLY A 346 -14.95 8.81 -5.05
N TYR A 347 -16.20 9.17 -5.33
CA TYR A 347 -16.99 10.06 -4.49
C TYR A 347 -18.47 9.64 -4.44
N TYR A 348 -19.09 9.77 -3.27
CA TYR A 348 -20.53 9.59 -3.08
C TYR A 348 -21.26 10.93 -3.34
N PHE A 349 -21.61 11.20 -4.62
CA PHE A 349 -22.34 12.42 -4.94
C PHE A 349 -23.78 12.38 -4.46
N PRO A 350 -24.34 13.52 -4.00
CA PRO A 350 -25.75 13.59 -3.61
C PRO A 350 -26.68 13.20 -4.75
N GLY A 351 -27.47 12.15 -4.53
CA GLY A 351 -28.46 11.65 -5.50
C GLY A 351 -27.98 10.50 -6.39
N ASP A 352 -26.71 10.10 -6.31
CA ASP A 352 -26.23 8.89 -6.97
C ASP A 352 -26.59 7.64 -6.14
N ASP A 353 -26.81 6.52 -6.84
CA ASP A 353 -27.15 5.24 -6.20
C ASP A 353 -25.92 4.51 -5.61
N GLY A 354 -24.70 5.07 -5.73
CA GLY A 354 -23.44 4.46 -5.27
C GLY A 354 -22.25 5.37 -5.40
N LEU A 355 -21.06 4.80 -5.32
CA LEU A 355 -19.80 5.55 -5.52
C LEU A 355 -19.60 5.80 -7.03
N THR A 356 -19.34 7.05 -7.38
CA THR A 356 -18.88 7.43 -8.73
C THR A 356 -17.35 7.45 -8.73
N ILE A 357 -16.69 6.66 -9.58
CA ILE A 357 -15.24 6.69 -9.76
C ILE A 357 -14.86 8.04 -10.37
N THR A 358 -13.97 8.76 -9.70
CA THR A 358 -13.48 10.09 -10.09
C THR A 358 -12.07 10.06 -10.68
N ASP A 359 -11.32 9.00 -10.37
CA ASP A 359 -10.02 8.68 -10.97
C ASP A 359 -9.94 7.15 -11.10
N ASP A 360 -9.98 6.66 -12.34
CA ASP A 360 -9.91 5.23 -12.67
C ASP A 360 -8.48 4.71 -12.90
N GLY A 361 -7.46 5.54 -12.65
CA GLY A 361 -6.07 5.11 -12.56
C GLY A 361 -5.88 4.04 -11.49
N LYS A 362 -4.79 3.28 -11.59
CA LYS A 362 -4.49 2.16 -10.68
C LYS A 362 -3.03 2.23 -10.25
N THR A 363 -2.75 3.08 -9.24
CA THR A 363 -1.37 3.29 -8.74
C THR A 363 -0.77 2.03 -8.14
N TRP A 364 0.53 1.85 -8.34
CA TRP A 364 1.31 0.65 -7.95
C TRP A 364 1.15 0.27 -6.47
N TRP A 365 1.18 1.28 -5.57
CA TRP A 365 1.16 1.02 -4.13
C TRP A 365 -0.18 0.46 -3.66
N ALA A 366 -1.30 0.97 -4.19
CA ALA A 366 -2.63 0.48 -3.86
C ALA A 366 -2.81 -0.98 -4.31
N GLN A 367 -2.23 -1.36 -5.45
CA GLN A 367 -2.26 -2.73 -5.94
C GLN A 367 -1.43 -3.67 -5.07
N ALA A 368 -0.25 -3.21 -4.62
CA ALA A 368 0.60 -3.97 -3.72
C ALA A 368 -0.09 -4.22 -2.37
N GLU A 369 -0.67 -3.18 -1.74
CA GLU A 369 -1.36 -3.31 -0.46
C GLU A 369 -2.62 -4.18 -0.57
N GLY A 370 -3.35 -4.03 -1.67
CA GLY A 370 -4.50 -4.88 -1.97
C GLY A 370 -4.13 -6.36 -2.08
N LEU A 371 -3.01 -6.68 -2.73
CA LEU A 371 -2.52 -8.05 -2.84
C LEU A 371 -2.30 -8.69 -1.46
N ASN A 372 -1.62 -7.99 -0.56
CA ASN A 372 -1.36 -8.47 0.81
C ASN A 372 -2.67 -8.67 1.59
N THR A 373 -3.54 -7.67 1.57
CA THR A 373 -4.81 -7.71 2.33
C THR A 373 -5.74 -8.81 1.84
N LEU A 374 -5.85 -9.01 0.52
CA LEU A 374 -6.70 -10.07 -0.03
C LEU A 374 -6.28 -11.47 0.43
N LEU A 375 -4.97 -11.75 0.52
CA LEU A 375 -4.50 -13.04 1.03
C LEU A 375 -4.75 -13.17 2.55
N ILE A 376 -4.62 -12.09 3.32
CA ILE A 376 -4.99 -12.07 4.74
C ILE A 376 -6.47 -12.41 4.92
N MET A 377 -7.34 -11.79 4.14
CA MET A 377 -8.79 -12.05 4.20
C MET A 377 -9.15 -13.45 3.73
N ALA A 378 -8.45 -14.00 2.73
CA ALA A 378 -8.63 -15.39 2.29
C ALA A 378 -8.29 -16.39 3.41
N ASP A 379 -7.23 -16.13 4.18
CA ASP A 379 -6.87 -16.95 5.34
C ASP A 379 -7.91 -16.86 6.47
N MET A 380 -8.41 -15.66 6.76
CA MET A 380 -9.37 -15.42 7.83
C MET A 380 -10.78 -15.90 7.49
N TYR A 381 -11.18 -15.81 6.22
CA TYR A 381 -12.54 -16.06 5.74
C TYR A 381 -12.56 -16.91 4.46
N PRO A 382 -12.10 -18.19 4.51
CA PRO A 382 -11.90 -19.01 3.29
C PRO A 382 -13.19 -19.30 2.51
N ASP A 383 -14.35 -19.27 3.16
CA ASP A 383 -15.66 -19.56 2.54
C ASP A 383 -16.49 -18.28 2.31
N ASP A 384 -15.86 -17.09 2.31
CA ASP A 384 -16.58 -15.82 2.13
C ASP A 384 -17.13 -15.67 0.71
N PRO A 385 -18.35 -15.12 0.54
CA PRO A 385 -18.97 -14.91 -0.79
C PRO A 385 -18.21 -13.91 -1.69
N ASN A 386 -17.27 -13.11 -1.14
CA ASN A 386 -16.40 -12.27 -1.94
C ASN A 386 -15.24 -13.02 -2.60
N HIS A 387 -15.05 -14.32 -2.23
CA HIS A 387 -14.00 -15.17 -2.82
C HIS A 387 -12.62 -14.51 -2.80
N TYR A 388 -12.14 -14.12 -1.61
CA TYR A 388 -10.90 -13.36 -1.45
C TYR A 388 -9.67 -14.03 -2.07
N LEU A 389 -9.61 -15.38 -2.08
CA LEU A 389 -8.52 -16.10 -2.73
C LEU A 389 -8.54 -15.89 -4.26
N ASP A 390 -9.71 -15.99 -4.89
CA ASP A 390 -9.84 -15.74 -6.33
C ASP A 390 -9.49 -14.27 -6.65
N LYS A 391 -9.83 -13.34 -5.74
CA LYS A 391 -9.46 -11.92 -5.87
C LYS A 391 -7.96 -11.69 -5.70
N PHE A 392 -7.31 -12.42 -4.80
CA PHE A 392 -5.85 -12.40 -4.66
C PHE A 392 -5.16 -12.90 -5.93
N GLU A 393 -5.61 -14.00 -6.52
CA GLU A 393 -5.07 -14.55 -7.76
C GLU A 393 -5.25 -13.55 -8.92
N GLN A 394 -6.46 -12.98 -9.10
CA GLN A 394 -6.73 -11.93 -10.09
C GLN A 394 -5.87 -10.67 -9.88
N GLN A 395 -5.64 -10.29 -8.62
CA GLN A 395 -4.79 -9.13 -8.28
C GLN A 395 -3.34 -9.37 -8.66
N TRP A 396 -2.82 -10.58 -8.42
CA TRP A 396 -1.46 -10.93 -8.85
C TRP A 396 -1.34 -10.99 -10.38
N GLU A 397 -2.31 -11.56 -11.07
CA GLU A 397 -2.35 -11.56 -12.55
C GLU A 397 -2.34 -10.13 -13.08
N TYR A 398 -3.17 -9.24 -12.52
CA TYR A 398 -3.20 -7.82 -12.87
C TYR A 398 -1.84 -7.15 -12.66
N ILE A 399 -1.20 -7.35 -11.51
CA ILE A 399 0.12 -6.79 -11.20
C ILE A 399 1.16 -7.28 -12.21
N ASN A 400 1.18 -8.58 -12.48
CA ASN A 400 2.13 -9.18 -13.40
C ASN A 400 1.96 -8.70 -14.84
N GLU A 401 0.72 -8.47 -15.29
CA GLU A 401 0.44 -8.05 -16.68
C GLU A 401 0.58 -6.54 -16.89
N HIS A 402 0.18 -5.71 -15.90
CA HIS A 402 0.01 -4.27 -16.09
C HIS A 402 0.95 -3.39 -15.27
N LEU A 403 1.64 -3.92 -14.25
CA LEU A 403 2.48 -3.12 -13.37
C LEU A 403 3.95 -3.52 -13.39
N ILE A 404 4.28 -4.81 -13.49
CA ILE A 404 5.67 -5.25 -13.53
C ILE A 404 6.28 -4.87 -14.88
N ASP A 405 7.41 -4.15 -14.84
CA ASP A 405 8.19 -3.88 -16.05
C ASP A 405 9.15 -5.03 -16.34
N HIS A 406 8.74 -5.93 -17.20
CA HIS A 406 9.52 -7.09 -17.58
C HIS A 406 10.74 -6.77 -18.47
N GLU A 407 10.87 -5.53 -18.99
CA GLU A 407 11.99 -5.11 -19.79
C GLU A 407 13.11 -4.48 -18.94
N HIS A 408 12.75 -3.53 -18.07
CA HIS A 408 13.73 -2.77 -17.29
C HIS A 408 13.73 -3.14 -15.79
N GLY A 409 12.80 -3.97 -15.35
CA GLY A 409 12.62 -4.34 -13.94
C GLY A 409 11.91 -3.26 -13.11
N GLY A 410 11.49 -3.63 -11.91
CA GLY A 410 10.66 -2.79 -11.07
C GLY A 410 9.23 -2.66 -11.60
N TRP A 411 8.44 -1.76 -11.01
CA TRP A 411 7.05 -1.58 -11.37
C TRP A 411 6.80 -0.22 -12.01
N TYR A 412 5.82 -0.13 -12.91
CA TYR A 412 5.30 1.13 -13.43
C TYR A 412 4.63 1.94 -12.32
N ASP A 413 4.38 3.23 -12.55
CA ASP A 413 3.74 4.13 -11.57
C ASP A 413 2.23 3.89 -11.47
N SER A 414 1.62 3.50 -12.60
CA SER A 414 0.20 3.15 -12.72
C SER A 414 0.03 1.99 -13.69
N GLY A 415 -1.08 1.27 -13.57
CA GLY A 415 -1.42 0.15 -14.45
C GLY A 415 -1.60 0.57 -15.90
N LEU A 416 -0.93 -0.12 -16.81
CA LEU A 416 -0.91 0.20 -18.26
C LEU A 416 -2.27 0.04 -18.95
N ASP A 417 -3.23 -0.65 -18.34
CA ASP A 417 -4.60 -0.77 -18.85
C ASP A 417 -5.39 0.54 -18.82
N LYS A 418 -5.13 1.38 -17.82
CA LYS A 418 -5.75 2.70 -17.65
C LYS A 418 -4.82 3.85 -18.02
N ASP A 419 -3.52 3.69 -17.81
CA ASP A 419 -2.49 4.69 -18.10
C ASP A 419 -1.34 4.09 -18.93
N PRO A 420 -1.53 3.91 -20.25
CA PRO A 420 -0.48 3.37 -21.12
C PRO A 420 0.80 4.21 -21.17
N GLU A 421 0.73 5.52 -20.86
CA GLU A 421 1.88 6.41 -20.83
C GLU A 421 2.78 6.14 -19.63
N SER A 422 2.27 5.39 -18.63
CA SER A 422 3.05 4.96 -17.46
C SER A 422 4.24 4.08 -17.79
N VAL A 423 4.32 3.52 -19.01
CA VAL A 423 5.49 2.82 -19.53
C VAL A 423 6.76 3.71 -19.53
N ASP A 424 6.60 5.01 -19.76
CA ASP A 424 7.68 6.00 -19.75
C ASP A 424 7.80 6.74 -18.38
N SER A 425 7.02 6.34 -17.39
CA SER A 425 7.02 6.96 -16.07
C SER A 425 8.31 6.65 -15.30
N ARG A 426 8.64 7.51 -14.33
CA ARG A 426 9.83 7.31 -13.49
C ARG A 426 9.70 6.04 -12.64
N LYS A 427 10.79 5.28 -12.56
CA LYS A 427 10.89 4.12 -11.65
C LYS A 427 10.85 4.53 -10.19
N SER A 428 11.45 5.68 -9.88
CA SER A 428 11.38 6.26 -8.55
C SER A 428 11.24 7.78 -8.58
N GLN A 429 10.70 8.32 -7.50
CA GLN A 429 10.60 9.74 -7.23
C GLN A 429 10.38 9.92 -5.71
N ILE A 430 10.30 11.15 -5.21
CA ILE A 430 10.22 11.43 -3.76
C ILE A 430 9.11 10.65 -3.01
N TRP A 431 8.07 10.18 -3.70
CA TRP A 431 6.99 9.37 -3.11
C TRP A 431 7.10 7.88 -3.41
N LYS A 432 7.80 7.52 -4.49
CA LYS A 432 7.89 6.15 -4.98
C LYS A 432 9.25 5.53 -4.70
N GLY A 433 9.29 4.62 -3.76
CA GLY A 433 10.37 3.68 -3.49
C GLY A 433 9.85 2.24 -3.66
N ASN A 434 10.63 1.28 -3.21
CA ASN A 434 10.26 -0.15 -3.23
C ASN A 434 9.46 -0.60 -2.00
N TYR A 435 9.11 0.31 -1.11
CA TYR A 435 8.52 0.01 0.19
C TYR A 435 7.20 -0.78 0.10
N HIS A 436 6.17 -0.25 -0.56
CA HIS A 436 4.87 -0.89 -0.67
C HIS A 436 4.94 -2.25 -1.39
N THR A 437 5.68 -2.32 -2.49
CA THR A 437 5.85 -3.56 -3.26
C THR A 437 6.58 -4.62 -2.45
N LEU A 438 7.65 -4.23 -1.75
CA LEU A 438 8.42 -5.15 -0.91
C LEU A 438 7.61 -5.62 0.30
N ARG A 439 6.93 -4.70 1.00
CA ARG A 439 6.07 -5.03 2.15
C ARG A 439 5.01 -6.06 1.77
N ALA A 440 4.31 -5.81 0.68
CA ALA A 440 3.28 -6.71 0.19
C ALA A 440 3.85 -8.08 -0.18
N MET A 441 4.90 -8.15 -0.98
CA MET A 441 5.49 -9.42 -1.38
C MET A 441 6.06 -10.22 -0.19
N MET A 442 6.67 -9.57 0.80
CA MET A 442 7.12 -10.27 2.02
C MET A 442 5.95 -10.80 2.84
N GLY A 443 4.86 -10.03 2.97
CA GLY A 443 3.65 -10.46 3.65
C GLY A 443 3.00 -11.67 2.99
N VAL A 444 2.89 -11.63 1.67
CA VAL A 444 2.37 -12.72 0.84
C VAL A 444 3.27 -13.97 0.91
N LEU A 445 4.58 -13.81 0.72
CA LEU A 445 5.55 -14.91 0.78
C LEU A 445 5.45 -15.66 2.11
N LYS A 446 5.50 -14.94 3.23
CA LYS A 446 5.39 -15.53 4.57
C LYS A 446 4.12 -16.35 4.76
N ARG A 447 2.98 -15.90 4.20
CA ARG A 447 1.71 -16.61 4.30
C ARG A 447 1.65 -17.86 3.43
N LEU A 448 2.12 -17.77 2.19
CA LEU A 448 2.17 -18.90 1.27
C LEU A 448 3.11 -20.00 1.78
N GLU A 449 4.26 -19.64 2.36
CA GLU A 449 5.17 -20.60 3.01
C GLU A 449 4.54 -21.28 4.22
N ALA A 450 3.71 -20.58 4.99
CA ALA A 450 3.02 -21.15 6.14
C ALA A 450 1.89 -22.14 5.77
N GLN A 451 1.38 -22.09 4.53
CA GLN A 451 0.35 -22.97 4.00
C GLN A 451 0.91 -24.25 3.34
N GLY A 452 2.20 -24.26 2.94
CA GLY A 452 2.88 -25.38 2.28
C GLY A 452 3.61 -26.27 3.25
#